data_fdcfcc183f9371d5e371e019e1f18f2d
#
_entry.id   fdcfcc183f9371d5e371e019e1f18f2d
#
_cell.length_a   1.000
_cell.length_b   1.000
_cell.length_c   1.000
_cell.angle_alpha   90.00
_cell.angle_beta   90.00
_cell.angle_gamma   90.00
#
_symmetry.space_group_name_H-M   'P 1'
#
loop_
_entity.id
_entity.type
_entity.pdbx_description
1 polymer ?
#
loop_
_entity_poly.entity_id
_entity_poly.type
_entity_poly.pdbx_seq_one_letter_code
_entity_poly.pdbx_strand_id
1 'polypeptide(L)'
;MKKRVYLQILLPVLMTLIVLSVTNYFIVLSQKDYQSRVAERLLQYSERVAGQLADAIEVAESSGIAGCTPAGINLLRTIRQKNKYIDDIGIVNGNRILCTAGWGTLRSSILLSSPPYQTPSGYLLYPVRKDNVHLRNPGTVTIKHNIAVVSPALTFANVLNVNPDFYIALAVRNGQKQLFSLGQNYLALQATSGSPFRISTRHCSQIRDLCVTTNKPDGGVMSLSCMLIFLLSLFGIITGCWMVSLIDSVLEAKNSLEKRFIRAVKKKDFYIEYQPIVQASDRVVVAYEAWSDGRTGILAGYLRSCLLAWPAG
;
A
#
# COMPACT_ATOMS: atom_id res chain seq x y z
N MET A 1 36.80 14.16 -19.20
CA MET A 1 35.62 13.76 -20.01
C MET A 1 34.85 12.58 -19.42
N LYS A 2 35.42 11.44 -19.11
CA LYS A 2 34.68 10.25 -18.59
C LYS A 2 33.78 10.52 -17.36
N LYS A 3 34.26 11.27 -16.34
CA LYS A 3 33.50 11.57 -15.13
C LYS A 3 32.20 12.40 -15.37
N ARG A 4 32.19 13.34 -16.33
CA ARG A 4 31.01 14.11 -16.67
C ARG A 4 29.94 13.26 -17.35
N VAL A 5 30.34 12.36 -18.27
CA VAL A 5 29.41 11.45 -18.96
C VAL A 5 28.73 10.50 -17.95
N TYR A 6 29.48 9.98 -16.98
CA TYR A 6 28.90 9.15 -15.91
C TYR A 6 27.86 9.93 -15.08
N LEU A 7 28.13 11.18 -14.74
CA LEU A 7 27.19 12.01 -13.98
C LEU A 7 25.90 12.27 -14.76
N GLN A 8 26.01 12.53 -16.07
CA GLN A 8 24.89 12.79 -16.97
C GLN A 8 23.95 11.60 -17.16
N ILE A 9 24.42 10.38 -17.00
CA ILE A 9 23.60 9.16 -17.11
C ILE A 9 23.14 8.70 -15.73
N LEU A 10 24.04 8.68 -14.74
CA LEU A 10 23.76 8.11 -13.42
C LEU A 10 22.73 8.93 -12.64
N LEU A 11 22.81 10.26 -12.71
CA LEU A 11 21.94 11.13 -11.91
C LEU A 11 20.46 11.05 -12.34
N PRO A 12 20.09 11.11 -13.65
CA PRO A 12 18.72 10.89 -14.08
C PRO A 12 18.17 9.51 -13.70
N VAL A 13 18.98 8.47 -13.82
CA VAL A 13 18.58 7.10 -13.40
C VAL A 13 18.33 7.05 -11.90
N LEU A 14 19.23 7.60 -11.10
CA LEU A 14 19.08 7.65 -9.65
C LEU A 14 17.83 8.44 -9.23
N MET A 15 17.58 9.60 -9.84
CA MET A 15 16.39 10.41 -9.55
C MET A 15 15.10 9.68 -9.94
N THR A 16 15.08 8.95 -11.05
CA THR A 16 13.94 8.12 -11.44
C THR A 16 13.67 7.02 -10.41
N LEU A 17 14.71 6.34 -9.94
CA LEU A 17 14.57 5.32 -8.89
C LEU A 17 14.07 5.92 -7.57
N ILE A 18 14.55 7.11 -7.20
CA ILE A 18 14.06 7.82 -6.01
C ILE A 18 12.58 8.17 -6.15
N VAL A 19 12.17 8.77 -7.28
CA VAL A 19 10.77 9.13 -7.54
C VAL A 19 9.87 7.91 -7.46
N LEU A 20 10.23 6.81 -8.14
CA LEU A 20 9.44 5.57 -8.11
C LEU A 20 9.40 4.95 -6.70
N SER A 21 10.51 4.96 -5.96
CA SER A 21 10.57 4.41 -4.60
C SER A 21 9.73 5.20 -3.62
N VAL A 22 9.80 6.54 -3.66
CA VAL A 22 9.01 7.42 -2.81
C VAL A 22 7.51 7.28 -3.13
N THR A 23 7.17 7.26 -4.43
CA THR A 23 5.79 7.05 -4.87
C THR A 23 5.27 5.68 -4.41
N ASN A 24 6.08 4.62 -4.59
CA ASN A 24 5.73 3.28 -4.13
C ASN A 24 5.45 3.25 -2.62
N TYR A 25 6.30 3.89 -1.83
CA TYR A 25 6.13 3.96 -0.37
C TYR A 25 4.77 4.60 0.02
N PHE A 26 4.43 5.75 -0.56
CA PHE A 26 3.16 6.42 -0.27
C PHE A 26 1.93 5.62 -0.73
N ILE A 27 2.00 4.98 -1.91
CA ILE A 27 0.90 4.15 -2.41
C ILE A 27 0.70 2.94 -1.50
N VAL A 28 1.77 2.25 -1.11
CA VAL A 28 1.68 1.08 -0.20
C VAL A 28 1.09 1.48 1.14
N LEU A 29 1.50 2.61 1.73
CA LEU A 29 0.91 3.12 2.97
C LEU A 29 -0.58 3.40 2.83
N SER A 30 -0.97 4.11 1.77
CA SER A 30 -2.38 4.44 1.50
C SER A 30 -3.23 3.19 1.27
N GLN A 31 -2.74 2.23 0.49
CA GLN A 31 -3.43 0.97 0.24
C GLN A 31 -3.58 0.13 1.50
N LYS A 32 -2.53 0.04 2.31
CA LYS A 32 -2.56 -0.69 3.58
C LYS A 32 -3.55 -0.06 4.57
N ASP A 33 -3.56 1.25 4.68
CA ASP A 33 -4.48 1.98 5.54
C ASP A 33 -5.94 1.82 5.07
N TYR A 34 -6.20 1.90 3.76
CA TYR A 34 -7.52 1.65 3.19
C TYR A 34 -7.99 0.22 3.48
N GLN A 35 -7.16 -0.80 3.22
CA GLN A 35 -7.48 -2.20 3.52
C GLN A 35 -7.73 -2.43 5.00
N SER A 36 -6.94 -1.81 5.87
CA SER A 36 -7.11 -1.89 7.33
C SER A 36 -8.46 -1.33 7.77
N ARG A 37 -8.85 -0.15 7.29
CA ARG A 37 -10.16 0.44 7.60
C ARG A 37 -11.33 -0.42 7.10
N VAL A 38 -11.23 -0.99 5.91
CA VAL A 38 -12.27 -1.88 5.37
C VAL A 38 -12.36 -3.16 6.19
N ALA A 39 -11.22 -3.76 6.53
CA ALA A 39 -11.16 -4.97 7.35
C ALA A 39 -11.75 -4.74 8.75
N GLU A 40 -11.42 -3.62 9.38
CA GLU A 40 -11.95 -3.26 10.69
C GLU A 40 -13.46 -3.03 10.67
N ARG A 41 -13.99 -2.32 9.68
CA ARG A 41 -15.45 -2.14 9.50
C ARG A 41 -16.17 -3.47 9.33
N LEU A 42 -15.61 -4.38 8.52
CA LEU A 42 -16.19 -5.71 8.34
C LEU A 42 -16.13 -6.52 9.62
N LEU A 43 -15.03 -6.43 10.37
CA LEU A 43 -14.88 -7.11 11.65
C LEU A 43 -15.91 -6.63 12.67
N GLN A 44 -16.03 -5.31 12.89
CA GLN A 44 -17.01 -4.71 13.79
C GLN A 44 -18.45 -5.08 13.42
N TYR A 45 -18.73 -5.13 12.12
CA TYR A 45 -20.03 -5.57 11.65
C TYR A 45 -20.28 -7.06 11.93
N SER A 46 -19.26 -7.89 11.68
CA SER A 46 -19.33 -9.33 11.93
C SER A 46 -19.51 -9.64 13.42
N GLU A 47 -18.89 -8.85 14.31
CA GLU A 47 -19.08 -8.94 15.75
C GLU A 47 -20.54 -8.63 16.16
N ARG A 48 -21.12 -7.58 15.55
CA ARG A 48 -22.55 -7.24 15.79
C ARG A 48 -23.48 -8.32 15.29
N VAL A 49 -23.23 -8.86 14.10
CA VAL A 49 -24.01 -9.99 13.57
C VAL A 49 -23.90 -11.19 14.51
N ALA A 50 -22.69 -11.59 14.87
CA ALA A 50 -22.45 -12.73 15.78
C ALA A 50 -23.08 -12.50 17.16
N GLY A 51 -23.12 -11.25 17.67
CA GLY A 51 -23.85 -10.87 18.88
C GLY A 51 -25.33 -11.16 18.75
N GLN A 52 -25.99 -10.63 17.72
CA GLN A 52 -27.43 -10.84 17.51
C GLN A 52 -27.80 -12.32 17.29
N LEU A 53 -26.93 -13.11 16.64
CA LEU A 53 -27.15 -14.55 16.50
C LEU A 53 -27.07 -15.26 17.86
N ALA A 54 -26.12 -14.88 18.70
CA ALA A 54 -25.97 -15.45 20.05
C ALA A 54 -27.19 -15.08 20.93
N ASP A 55 -27.62 -13.82 20.94
CA ASP A 55 -28.78 -13.36 21.69
C ASP A 55 -30.06 -14.08 21.26
N ALA A 56 -30.25 -14.28 19.95
CA ALA A 56 -31.42 -14.99 19.43
C ALA A 56 -31.43 -16.49 19.85
N ILE A 57 -30.26 -17.12 19.89
CA ILE A 57 -30.13 -18.49 20.38
C ILE A 57 -30.49 -18.52 21.87
N GLU A 58 -29.96 -17.61 22.67
CA GLU A 58 -30.19 -17.55 24.11
C GLU A 58 -31.67 -17.31 24.43
N VAL A 59 -32.31 -16.40 23.69
CA VAL A 59 -33.76 -16.15 23.81
C VAL A 59 -34.58 -17.41 23.46
N ALA A 60 -34.21 -18.13 22.40
CA ALA A 60 -34.84 -19.36 21.99
C ALA A 60 -34.69 -20.48 23.06
N GLU A 61 -33.51 -20.62 23.63
CA GLU A 61 -33.22 -21.60 24.69
C GLU A 61 -33.99 -21.29 25.98
N SER A 62 -33.93 -20.02 26.43
CA SER A 62 -34.60 -19.59 27.67
C SER A 62 -36.13 -19.66 27.58
N SER A 63 -36.67 -19.60 26.36
CA SER A 63 -38.12 -19.72 26.11
C SER A 63 -38.66 -21.14 26.21
N GLY A 64 -37.84 -22.13 26.53
CA GLY A 64 -38.26 -23.52 26.78
C GLY A 64 -38.80 -24.25 25.55
N ILE A 65 -38.32 -23.93 24.35
CA ILE A 65 -38.79 -24.58 23.11
C ILE A 65 -38.36 -26.05 23.12
N ALA A 66 -39.32 -26.94 23.45
CA ALA A 66 -39.04 -28.37 23.59
C ALA A 66 -39.12 -29.19 22.30
N GLY A 67 -39.34 -28.56 21.13
CA GLY A 67 -39.43 -29.29 19.86
C GLY A 67 -40.22 -28.54 18.77
N CYS A 68 -40.42 -29.26 17.64
CA CYS A 68 -41.09 -28.71 16.45
C CYS A 68 -42.63 -28.64 16.60
N THR A 69 -43.12 -28.16 17.74
CA THR A 69 -44.57 -27.92 17.95
C THR A 69 -45.03 -26.63 17.26
N PRO A 70 -46.32 -26.49 16.91
CA PRO A 70 -46.82 -25.25 16.31
C PRO A 70 -46.55 -24.02 17.16
N ALA A 71 -46.61 -24.12 18.48
CA ALA A 71 -46.31 -23.05 19.43
C ALA A 71 -44.80 -22.70 19.38
N GLY A 72 -43.91 -23.70 19.38
CA GLY A 72 -42.46 -23.51 19.26
C GLY A 72 -42.09 -22.83 17.93
N ILE A 73 -42.68 -23.28 16.82
CA ILE A 73 -42.42 -22.66 15.50
C ILE A 73 -42.89 -21.19 15.45
N ASN A 74 -44.04 -20.88 16.04
CA ASN A 74 -44.52 -19.51 16.12
C ASN A 74 -43.58 -18.61 16.96
N LEU A 75 -43.05 -19.13 18.04
CA LEU A 75 -42.06 -18.42 18.84
C LEU A 75 -40.74 -18.19 18.06
N LEU A 76 -40.24 -19.19 17.33
CA LEU A 76 -39.10 -19.03 16.42
C LEU A 76 -39.36 -17.96 15.34
N ARG A 77 -40.58 -17.88 14.79
CA ARG A 77 -40.99 -16.83 13.86
C ARG A 77 -40.89 -15.44 14.47
N THR A 78 -41.35 -15.29 15.72
CA THR A 78 -41.26 -14.03 16.46
C THR A 78 -39.80 -13.61 16.68
N ILE A 79 -38.94 -14.54 17.07
CA ILE A 79 -37.51 -14.28 17.27
C ILE A 79 -36.86 -13.86 15.93
N ARG A 80 -37.12 -14.58 14.84
CA ARG A 80 -36.65 -14.27 13.50
C ARG A 80 -37.05 -12.87 13.08
N GLN A 81 -38.32 -12.46 13.24
CA GLN A 81 -38.86 -11.15 12.85
C GLN A 81 -38.16 -9.98 13.58
N LYS A 82 -37.74 -10.18 14.81
CA LYS A 82 -37.05 -9.17 15.62
C LYS A 82 -35.55 -9.00 15.24
N ASN A 83 -34.99 -9.93 14.49
CA ASN A 83 -33.55 -9.98 14.21
C ASN A 83 -33.28 -9.89 12.70
N LYS A 84 -32.80 -8.74 12.25
CA LYS A 84 -32.59 -8.45 10.82
C LYS A 84 -31.45 -9.27 10.16
N TYR A 85 -30.54 -9.85 10.94
CA TYR A 85 -29.39 -10.61 10.42
C TYR A 85 -29.67 -12.11 10.39
N ILE A 86 -30.84 -12.53 10.78
CA ILE A 86 -31.29 -13.92 10.79
C ILE A 86 -32.20 -14.18 9.59
N ASP A 87 -31.74 -15.02 8.66
CA ASP A 87 -32.56 -15.48 7.53
C ASP A 87 -33.58 -16.53 8.00
N ASP A 88 -33.14 -17.47 8.82
CA ASP A 88 -34.02 -18.45 9.45
C ASP A 88 -33.45 -18.92 10.80
N ILE A 89 -34.33 -19.44 11.64
CA ILE A 89 -34.00 -20.04 12.92
C ILE A 89 -34.77 -21.34 13.07
N GLY A 90 -34.15 -22.39 13.61
CA GLY A 90 -34.75 -23.71 13.67
C GLY A 90 -34.21 -24.58 14.80
N ILE A 91 -34.81 -25.75 14.91
CA ILE A 91 -34.45 -26.78 15.87
C ILE A 91 -33.65 -27.86 15.18
N VAL A 92 -32.55 -28.27 15.82
CA VAL A 92 -31.67 -29.33 15.32
C VAL A 92 -31.57 -30.49 16.32
N ASN A 93 -31.30 -31.67 15.77
CA ASN A 93 -30.87 -32.81 16.54
C ASN A 93 -29.55 -33.31 15.95
N GLY A 94 -28.45 -33.11 16.69
CA GLY A 94 -27.11 -33.34 16.17
C GLY A 94 -26.80 -32.42 14.97
N ASN A 95 -26.57 -33.02 13.79
CA ASN A 95 -26.30 -32.30 12.55
C ASN A 95 -27.52 -32.26 11.59
N ARG A 96 -28.76 -32.53 12.10
CA ARG A 96 -29.96 -32.53 11.30
C ARG A 96 -30.94 -31.45 11.74
N ILE A 97 -31.37 -30.58 10.82
CA ILE A 97 -32.40 -29.59 11.05
C ILE A 97 -33.77 -30.29 10.92
N LEU A 98 -34.58 -30.17 11.97
CA LEU A 98 -35.89 -30.81 12.06
C LEU A 98 -37.02 -29.90 11.64
N CYS A 99 -36.98 -28.61 12.04
CA CYS A 99 -37.94 -27.60 11.69
C CYS A 99 -37.31 -26.22 11.71
N THR A 100 -37.90 -25.26 11.01
CA THR A 100 -37.49 -23.85 11.02
C THR A 100 -38.66 -22.91 11.10
N ALA A 101 -38.38 -21.66 11.45
CA ALA A 101 -39.36 -20.60 11.45
C ALA A 101 -39.98 -20.36 10.07
N GLY A 102 -39.19 -20.44 9.00
CA GLY A 102 -39.62 -20.20 7.63
C GLY A 102 -40.43 -21.36 7.04
N TRP A 103 -39.95 -22.58 7.21
CA TRP A 103 -40.52 -23.75 6.54
C TRP A 103 -41.44 -24.61 7.45
N GLY A 104 -41.48 -24.31 8.76
CA GLY A 104 -42.23 -25.13 9.71
C GLY A 104 -41.56 -26.48 9.94
N THR A 105 -42.33 -27.50 10.23
CA THR A 105 -41.85 -28.89 10.40
C THR A 105 -41.47 -29.49 9.05
N LEU A 106 -40.26 -29.95 8.92
CA LEU A 106 -39.76 -30.53 7.68
C LEU A 106 -40.22 -31.98 7.52
N ARG A 107 -40.68 -32.36 6.33
CA ARG A 107 -41.06 -33.76 6.01
C ARG A 107 -39.83 -34.69 6.06
N SER A 108 -38.66 -34.16 5.64
CA SER A 108 -37.37 -34.81 5.76
C SER A 108 -36.37 -33.84 6.39
N SER A 109 -35.66 -34.31 7.42
CA SER A 109 -34.64 -33.49 8.08
C SER A 109 -33.50 -33.11 7.14
N ILE A 110 -33.02 -31.87 7.20
CA ILE A 110 -31.88 -31.40 6.41
C ILE A 110 -30.60 -31.77 7.12
N LEU A 111 -29.73 -32.53 6.44
CA LEU A 111 -28.40 -32.91 6.95
C LEU A 111 -27.40 -31.81 6.66
N LEU A 112 -26.67 -31.36 7.68
CA LEU A 112 -25.51 -30.47 7.56
C LEU A 112 -24.26 -31.31 7.28
N SER A 113 -23.82 -31.34 6.03
CA SER A 113 -22.82 -32.29 5.53
C SER A 113 -21.35 -31.91 5.77
N SER A 114 -21.08 -30.65 6.14
CA SER A 114 -19.71 -30.20 6.45
C SER A 114 -19.37 -30.43 7.93
N PRO A 115 -18.15 -30.85 8.27
CA PRO A 115 -17.74 -30.84 9.67
C PRO A 115 -17.76 -29.42 10.21
N PRO A 116 -18.37 -29.19 11.38
CA PRO A 116 -18.46 -27.85 11.96
C PRO A 116 -17.09 -27.38 12.47
N TYR A 117 -16.96 -26.07 12.58
CA TYR A 117 -15.97 -25.46 13.44
C TYR A 117 -16.60 -25.19 14.80
N GLN A 118 -16.00 -25.69 15.85
CA GLN A 118 -16.43 -25.42 17.22
C GLN A 118 -15.67 -24.21 17.76
N THR A 119 -16.42 -23.18 18.17
CA THR A 119 -15.85 -21.99 18.83
C THR A 119 -15.50 -22.32 20.28
N PRO A 120 -14.57 -21.57 20.91
CA PRO A 120 -14.32 -21.71 22.36
C PRO A 120 -15.55 -21.53 23.24
N SER A 121 -16.55 -20.76 22.76
CA SER A 121 -17.84 -20.53 23.46
C SER A 121 -18.87 -21.63 23.19
N GLY A 122 -18.49 -22.74 22.55
CA GLY A 122 -19.36 -23.91 22.32
C GLY A 122 -20.30 -23.79 21.12
N TYR A 123 -20.20 -22.73 20.30
CA TYR A 123 -20.98 -22.63 19.07
C TYR A 123 -20.37 -23.53 17.98
N LEU A 124 -21.21 -24.20 17.21
CA LEU A 124 -20.84 -24.95 16.02
C LEU A 124 -21.16 -24.12 14.77
N LEU A 125 -20.15 -23.82 13.97
CA LEU A 125 -20.30 -23.04 12.75
C LEU A 125 -20.21 -23.96 11.53
N TYR A 126 -21.27 -23.99 10.71
CA TYR A 126 -21.32 -24.73 9.45
C TYR A 126 -21.33 -23.72 8.30
N PRO A 127 -20.23 -23.54 7.56
CA PRO A 127 -20.26 -22.73 6.32
C PRO A 127 -21.04 -23.52 5.26
N VAL A 128 -22.14 -22.92 4.80
CA VAL A 128 -23.02 -23.53 3.82
C VAL A 128 -22.65 -23.00 2.43
N ARG A 129 -22.17 -23.87 1.55
CA ARG A 129 -22.00 -23.59 0.12
C ARG A 129 -23.27 -23.93 -0.64
N LYS A 130 -23.47 -23.30 -1.83
CA LYS A 130 -24.62 -23.53 -2.71
C LYS A 130 -24.91 -24.98 -3.01
N ASP A 131 -23.87 -25.82 -2.98
CA ASP A 131 -23.93 -27.22 -3.43
C ASP A 131 -24.44 -28.20 -2.35
N ASN A 132 -24.53 -27.77 -1.10
CA ASN A 132 -24.73 -28.68 0.01
C ASN A 132 -26.08 -28.59 0.73
N VAL A 133 -26.84 -27.50 0.51
CA VAL A 133 -28.17 -27.34 1.10
C VAL A 133 -29.03 -26.51 0.16
N HIS A 134 -30.29 -26.86 -0.02
CA HIS A 134 -31.31 -26.11 -0.78
C HIS A 134 -31.66 -24.75 -0.16
N LEU A 135 -30.72 -24.08 0.49
CA LEU A 135 -30.84 -22.69 0.92
C LEU A 135 -30.69 -21.78 -0.28
N ARG A 136 -31.61 -20.83 -0.43
CA ARG A 136 -31.62 -19.88 -1.55
C ARG A 136 -30.32 -19.09 -1.69
N ASN A 137 -29.61 -18.89 -0.59
CA ASN A 137 -28.36 -18.13 -0.53
C ASN A 137 -27.27 -18.87 0.25
N PRO A 138 -25.99 -18.80 -0.16
CA PRO A 138 -24.90 -19.26 0.67
C PRO A 138 -24.89 -18.49 1.99
N GLY A 139 -24.54 -19.15 3.08
CA GLY A 139 -24.55 -18.52 4.39
C GLY A 139 -23.77 -19.34 5.41
N THR A 140 -23.99 -19.04 6.68
CA THR A 140 -23.44 -19.78 7.80
C THR A 140 -24.56 -20.23 8.69
N VAL A 141 -24.58 -21.50 9.06
CA VAL A 141 -25.44 -22.03 10.10
C VAL A 141 -24.68 -22.06 11.42
N THR A 142 -25.16 -21.33 12.40
CA THR A 142 -24.60 -21.30 13.76
C THR A 142 -25.50 -22.12 14.66
N ILE A 143 -24.94 -23.13 15.34
CA ILE A 143 -25.69 -24.01 16.24
C ILE A 143 -25.12 -23.89 17.65
N LYS A 144 -26.01 -23.86 18.63
CA LYS A 144 -25.70 -24.11 20.03
C LYS A 144 -26.80 -24.98 20.61
N HIS A 145 -26.42 -26.04 21.32
CA HIS A 145 -27.32 -27.07 21.82
C HIS A 145 -28.26 -27.61 20.72
N ASN A 146 -29.53 -27.28 20.77
CA ASN A 146 -30.54 -27.73 19.82
C ASN A 146 -31.12 -26.62 18.93
N ILE A 147 -30.59 -25.39 19.01
CA ILE A 147 -31.03 -24.24 18.21
C ILE A 147 -30.00 -23.97 17.10
N ALA A 148 -30.51 -23.85 15.87
CA ALA A 148 -29.74 -23.41 14.70
C ALA A 148 -30.21 -22.06 14.20
N VAL A 149 -29.30 -21.17 13.89
CA VAL A 149 -29.59 -19.87 13.27
C VAL A 149 -28.84 -19.77 11.95
N VAL A 150 -29.55 -19.40 10.90
CA VAL A 150 -29.02 -19.21 9.56
C VAL A 150 -28.78 -17.73 9.31
N SER A 151 -27.54 -17.38 8.97
CA SER A 151 -27.13 -16.05 8.58
C SER A 151 -26.69 -16.04 7.10
N PRO A 152 -27.30 -15.22 6.21
CA PRO A 152 -26.93 -15.21 4.80
C PRO A 152 -25.59 -14.53 4.57
N ALA A 153 -24.79 -15.02 3.63
CA ALA A 153 -23.51 -14.43 3.26
C ALA A 153 -23.66 -13.00 2.70
N LEU A 154 -24.78 -12.70 2.04
CA LEU A 154 -25.09 -11.36 1.52
C LEU A 154 -25.16 -10.30 2.62
N THR A 155 -25.43 -10.68 3.86
CA THR A 155 -25.37 -9.79 5.03
C THR A 155 -24.02 -9.07 5.10
N PHE A 156 -22.94 -9.74 4.80
CA PHE A 156 -21.58 -9.18 4.83
C PHE A 156 -21.22 -8.41 3.56
N ALA A 157 -21.74 -8.82 2.39
CA ALA A 157 -21.47 -8.16 1.12
C ALA A 157 -22.03 -6.72 1.10
N ASN A 158 -23.24 -6.51 1.64
CA ASN A 158 -23.90 -5.22 1.65
C ASN A 158 -23.19 -4.15 2.49
N VAL A 159 -22.37 -4.56 3.47
CA VAL A 159 -21.60 -3.63 4.32
C VAL A 159 -20.45 -2.99 3.57
N LEU A 160 -19.90 -3.72 2.61
CA LEU A 160 -18.70 -3.24 1.93
C LEU A 160 -19.03 -2.17 0.88
N ASN A 161 -20.27 -2.11 0.37
CA ASN A 161 -20.81 -1.13 -0.61
C ASN A 161 -19.82 -0.77 -1.75
N VAL A 162 -18.79 -1.57 -1.90
CA VAL A 162 -17.64 -1.37 -2.80
C VAL A 162 -17.28 -2.74 -3.34
N ASN A 163 -17.04 -2.82 -4.63
CA ASN A 163 -16.35 -3.98 -5.21
C ASN A 163 -14.84 -3.74 -4.99
N PRO A 164 -14.24 -4.25 -3.91
CA PRO A 164 -12.87 -3.96 -3.60
C PRO A 164 -11.96 -4.56 -4.68
N ASP A 165 -10.95 -3.81 -5.09
CA ASP A 165 -9.89 -4.28 -6.00
C ASP A 165 -8.88 -5.23 -5.31
N PHE A 166 -9.27 -5.75 -4.15
CA PHE A 166 -8.52 -6.70 -3.35
C PHE A 166 -9.44 -7.80 -2.80
N TYR A 167 -8.85 -8.92 -2.43
CA TYR A 167 -9.56 -10.00 -1.77
C TYR A 167 -9.76 -9.69 -0.29
N ILE A 168 -10.98 -9.95 0.21
CA ILE A 168 -11.31 -9.85 1.64
C ILE A 168 -12.01 -11.15 2.08
N ALA A 169 -11.60 -11.67 3.22
CA ALA A 169 -12.18 -12.87 3.82
C ALA A 169 -12.44 -12.68 5.31
N LEU A 170 -13.63 -13.12 5.74
CA LEU A 170 -13.96 -13.34 7.13
C LEU A 170 -13.79 -14.83 7.44
N ALA A 171 -12.96 -15.14 8.40
CA ALA A 171 -12.68 -16.51 8.81
C ALA A 171 -12.64 -16.61 10.34
N VAL A 172 -12.67 -17.83 10.86
CA VAL A 172 -12.36 -18.09 12.26
C VAL A 172 -10.87 -17.82 12.54
N ARG A 173 -10.53 -17.50 13.80
CA ARG A 173 -9.19 -17.01 14.20
C ARG A 173 -8.03 -17.87 13.69
N ASN A 174 -8.17 -19.19 13.73
CA ASN A 174 -7.14 -20.11 13.27
C ASN A 174 -7.09 -20.30 11.74
N GLY A 175 -8.00 -19.63 10.99
CA GLY A 175 -8.06 -19.70 9.53
C GLY A 175 -8.62 -21.01 8.95
N GLN A 176 -9.00 -21.98 9.78
CA GLN A 176 -9.46 -23.31 9.34
C GLN A 176 -10.78 -23.26 8.59
N LYS A 177 -11.65 -22.31 8.94
CA LYS A 177 -12.96 -22.15 8.28
C LYS A 177 -13.16 -20.72 7.84
N GLN A 178 -13.38 -20.57 6.54
CA GLN A 178 -13.77 -19.30 5.94
C GLN A 178 -15.28 -19.20 5.93
N LEU A 179 -15.82 -18.13 6.51
CA LEU A 179 -17.26 -17.89 6.64
C LEU A 179 -17.80 -17.08 5.46
N PHE A 180 -17.01 -16.12 4.98
CA PHE A 180 -17.37 -15.23 3.89
C PHE A 180 -16.11 -14.80 3.11
N SER A 181 -16.24 -14.57 1.82
CA SER A 181 -15.20 -13.95 1.00
C SER A 181 -15.80 -13.13 -0.13
N LEU A 182 -15.08 -12.06 -0.48
CA LEU A 182 -15.40 -11.19 -1.60
C LEU A 182 -14.12 -10.78 -2.32
N GLY A 183 -14.20 -10.53 -3.64
CA GLY A 183 -13.07 -10.11 -4.47
C GLY A 183 -12.55 -11.23 -5.39
N GLN A 184 -11.55 -10.89 -6.21
CA GLN A 184 -11.05 -11.80 -7.26
C GLN A 184 -10.38 -13.04 -6.67
N ASN A 185 -10.71 -14.16 -7.25
CA ASN A 185 -10.24 -15.55 -7.09
C ASN A 185 -9.20 -15.84 -5.98
N TYR A 186 -9.69 -16.47 -4.90
CA TYR A 186 -8.90 -17.04 -3.82
C TYR A 186 -7.79 -18.02 -4.28
N LEU A 187 -8.05 -18.82 -5.31
CA LEU A 187 -7.09 -19.81 -5.83
C LEU A 187 -5.86 -19.15 -6.49
N ALA A 188 -6.03 -18.02 -7.18
CA ALA A 188 -4.93 -17.26 -7.72
C ALA A 188 -4.05 -16.63 -6.62
N LEU A 189 -4.64 -16.36 -5.46
CA LEU A 189 -3.95 -15.76 -4.30
C LEU A 189 -3.05 -16.75 -3.55
N GLN A 190 -3.36 -18.04 -3.53
CA GLN A 190 -2.47 -19.06 -2.97
C GLN A 190 -1.25 -19.28 -3.86
N ALA A 191 -1.39 -19.19 -5.17
CA ALA A 191 -0.30 -19.35 -6.13
C ALA A 191 0.72 -18.19 -6.11
N THR A 192 0.32 -16.99 -5.66
CA THR A 192 1.19 -15.81 -5.60
C THR A 192 1.75 -15.54 -4.19
N SER A 193 1.80 -16.53 -3.32
CA SER A 193 2.20 -16.37 -1.91
C SER A 193 3.63 -15.86 -1.68
N GLY A 194 4.45 -15.71 -2.71
CA GLY A 194 5.82 -15.20 -2.67
C GLY A 194 6.05 -13.83 -3.32
N SER A 195 5.03 -13.12 -3.79
CA SER A 195 5.23 -11.81 -4.43
C SER A 195 5.65 -10.74 -3.42
N PRO A 196 6.78 -10.03 -3.65
CA PRO A 196 7.24 -8.94 -2.78
C PRO A 196 6.32 -7.71 -2.81
N PHE A 197 5.42 -7.63 -3.78
CA PHE A 197 4.47 -6.52 -3.95
C PHE A 197 3.12 -6.79 -3.31
N ARG A 198 2.97 -7.92 -2.62
CA ARG A 198 1.74 -8.30 -1.95
C ARG A 198 1.49 -7.46 -0.72
N ILE A 199 0.30 -6.86 -0.64
CA ILE A 199 -0.17 -6.16 0.55
C ILE A 199 -1.25 -7.01 1.21
N SER A 200 -1.04 -7.39 2.47
CA SER A 200 -2.03 -8.10 3.27
C SER A 200 -2.17 -7.46 4.64
N THR A 201 -3.42 -7.43 5.15
CA THR A 201 -3.71 -7.02 6.52
C THR A 201 -4.59 -8.08 7.17
N ARG A 202 -4.46 -8.23 8.48
CA ARG A 202 -5.28 -9.15 9.28
C ARG A 202 -5.69 -8.45 10.56
N HIS A 203 -7.00 -8.41 10.79
CA HIS A 203 -7.61 -7.90 12.01
C HIS A 203 -8.45 -8.99 12.66
N CYS A 204 -8.22 -9.25 13.94
CA CYS A 204 -8.92 -10.27 14.70
C CYS A 204 -9.70 -9.64 15.84
N SER A 205 -10.90 -10.15 16.08
CA SER A 205 -11.74 -9.75 17.20
C SER A 205 -11.09 -10.15 18.53
N GLN A 206 -11.24 -9.32 19.53
CA GLN A 206 -10.86 -9.63 20.91
C GLN A 206 -11.98 -10.40 21.66
N ILE A 207 -13.21 -10.24 21.21
CA ILE A 207 -14.42 -10.76 21.88
C ILE A 207 -14.91 -12.06 21.26
N ARG A 208 -14.69 -12.21 19.95
CA ARG A 208 -15.17 -13.36 19.16
C ARG A 208 -14.01 -14.05 18.44
N ASP A 209 -14.20 -15.31 18.10
CA ASP A 209 -13.16 -16.08 17.38
C ASP A 209 -13.23 -15.83 15.86
N LEU A 210 -13.19 -14.54 15.48
CA LEU A 210 -13.31 -14.07 14.11
C LEU A 210 -12.10 -13.23 13.72
N CYS A 211 -11.65 -13.40 12.48
CA CYS A 211 -10.61 -12.58 11.86
C CYS A 211 -11.02 -12.18 10.45
N VAL A 212 -10.73 -10.95 10.08
CA VAL A 212 -10.82 -10.47 8.71
C VAL A 212 -9.41 -10.36 8.14
N THR A 213 -9.20 -10.94 6.97
CA THR A 213 -7.95 -10.87 6.23
C THR A 213 -8.22 -10.23 4.89
N THR A 214 -7.40 -9.24 4.53
CA THR A 214 -7.40 -8.65 3.18
C THR A 214 -6.13 -9.04 2.46
N ASN A 215 -6.18 -9.08 1.13
CA ASN A 215 -5.04 -9.45 0.31
C ASN A 215 -5.14 -8.83 -1.08
N LYS A 216 -4.10 -8.06 -1.45
CA LYS A 216 -3.93 -7.49 -2.79
C LYS A 216 -2.62 -8.03 -3.38
N PRO A 217 -2.66 -8.75 -4.50
CA PRO A 217 -1.46 -9.34 -5.10
C PRO A 217 -0.49 -8.29 -5.64
N ASP A 218 -1.03 -7.24 -6.26
CA ASP A 218 -0.27 -6.19 -6.93
C ASP A 218 -0.44 -4.87 -6.17
N GLY A 219 0.43 -4.62 -5.21
CA GLY A 219 0.45 -3.39 -4.42
C GLY A 219 1.49 -2.38 -4.90
N GLY A 220 1.41 -1.16 -4.37
CA GLY A 220 2.34 -0.10 -4.66
C GLY A 220 2.28 0.38 -6.11
N VAL A 221 3.42 0.72 -6.67
CA VAL A 221 3.54 1.24 -8.05
C VAL A 221 3.03 0.22 -9.09
N MET A 222 3.12 -1.09 -8.81
CA MET A 222 2.62 -2.13 -9.71
C MET A 222 1.10 -2.12 -9.88
N SER A 223 0.36 -1.47 -8.98
CA SER A 223 -1.09 -1.28 -9.12
C SER A 223 -1.47 -0.12 -10.04
N LEU A 224 -0.49 0.69 -10.48
CA LEU A 224 -0.72 1.82 -11.38
C LEU A 224 -0.80 1.35 -12.84
N SER A 225 -1.48 2.13 -13.67
CA SER A 225 -1.45 1.90 -15.11
C SER A 225 -0.05 2.12 -15.68
N CYS A 226 0.31 1.39 -16.74
CA CYS A 226 1.58 1.57 -17.44
C CYS A 226 1.84 3.02 -17.86
N MET A 227 0.79 3.76 -18.22
CA MET A 227 0.88 5.18 -18.57
C MET A 227 1.35 6.03 -17.37
N LEU A 228 0.84 5.80 -16.16
CA LEU A 228 1.26 6.54 -14.98
C LEU A 228 2.71 6.22 -14.58
N ILE A 229 3.10 4.96 -14.67
CA ILE A 229 4.50 4.54 -14.42
C ILE A 229 5.43 5.24 -15.41
N PHE A 230 5.04 5.29 -16.70
CA PHE A 230 5.80 6.00 -17.73
C PHE A 230 5.93 7.50 -17.43
N LEU A 231 4.83 8.18 -17.05
CA LEU A 231 4.85 9.60 -16.70
C LEU A 231 5.72 9.88 -15.47
N LEU A 232 5.66 9.05 -14.44
CA LEU A 232 6.53 9.15 -13.26
C LEU A 232 8.01 8.95 -13.61
N SER A 233 8.31 8.01 -14.50
CA SER A 233 9.66 7.76 -14.98
C SER A 233 10.18 8.95 -15.79
N LEU A 234 9.36 9.50 -16.68
CA LEU A 234 9.70 10.68 -17.47
C LEU A 234 9.98 11.90 -16.56
N PHE A 235 9.13 12.10 -15.54
CA PHE A 235 9.34 13.16 -14.54
C PHE A 235 10.67 12.97 -13.79
N GLY A 236 11.02 11.75 -13.40
CA GLY A 236 12.30 11.44 -12.77
C GLY A 236 13.50 11.74 -13.67
N ILE A 237 13.40 11.43 -14.96
CA ILE A 237 14.45 11.72 -15.95
C ILE A 237 14.62 13.23 -16.12
N ILE A 238 13.51 13.99 -16.31
CA ILE A 238 13.53 15.44 -16.48
C ILE A 238 14.17 16.13 -15.27
N THR A 239 13.75 15.76 -14.05
CA THR A 239 14.32 16.33 -12.83
C THR A 239 15.80 15.98 -12.66
N GLY A 240 16.20 14.77 -13.03
CA GLY A 240 17.60 14.36 -13.04
C GLY A 240 18.45 15.15 -14.03
N CYS A 241 17.98 15.34 -15.26
CA CYS A 241 18.65 16.18 -16.26
C CYS A 241 18.77 17.65 -15.81
N TRP A 242 17.72 18.18 -15.20
CA TRP A 242 17.75 19.54 -14.64
C TRP A 242 18.80 19.67 -13.52
N MET A 243 18.88 18.69 -12.62
CA MET A 243 19.93 18.64 -11.58
C MET A 243 21.35 18.59 -12.15
N VAL A 244 21.57 17.82 -13.22
CA VAL A 244 22.88 17.80 -13.92
C VAL A 244 23.22 19.19 -14.43
N SER A 245 22.27 19.86 -15.10
CA SER A 245 22.46 21.23 -15.63
C SER A 245 22.82 22.23 -14.53
N LEU A 246 22.14 22.15 -13.37
CA LEU A 246 22.44 22.99 -12.22
C LEU A 246 23.85 22.72 -11.67
N ILE A 247 24.26 21.46 -11.56
CA ILE A 247 25.60 21.09 -11.09
C ILE A 247 26.67 21.61 -12.05
N ASP A 248 26.47 21.44 -13.36
CA ASP A 248 27.39 21.93 -14.37
C ASP A 248 27.50 23.45 -14.30
N SER A 249 26.40 24.19 -14.20
CA SER A 249 26.39 25.67 -14.06
C SER A 249 27.16 26.12 -12.81
N VAL A 250 26.97 25.44 -11.67
CA VAL A 250 27.69 25.76 -10.43
C VAL A 250 29.20 25.46 -10.55
N LEU A 251 29.55 24.35 -11.19
CA LEU A 251 30.96 24.00 -11.42
C LEU A 251 31.65 24.99 -12.37
N GLU A 252 30.97 25.41 -13.44
CA GLU A 252 31.48 26.42 -14.38
C GLU A 252 31.63 27.76 -13.67
N ALA A 253 30.66 28.18 -12.86
CA ALA A 253 30.76 29.39 -12.07
C ALA A 253 31.92 29.35 -11.05
N LYS A 254 32.22 28.19 -10.45
CA LYS A 254 33.38 28.00 -9.57
C LYS A 254 34.72 28.02 -10.33
N ASN A 255 34.73 27.60 -11.57
CA ASN A 255 35.90 27.51 -12.43
C ASN A 255 36.07 28.70 -13.36
N SER A 256 35.22 29.73 -13.26
CA SER A 256 35.34 30.95 -14.06
C SER A 256 36.77 31.56 -13.87
N LEU A 257 37.34 32.04 -14.96
CA LEU A 257 38.67 32.69 -14.97
C LEU A 257 38.78 33.78 -13.93
N GLU A 258 37.71 34.60 -13.75
CA GLU A 258 37.64 35.62 -12.75
C GLU A 258 37.82 35.11 -11.32
N LYS A 259 37.17 34.02 -10.94
CA LYS A 259 37.28 33.42 -9.60
C LYS A 259 38.64 32.70 -9.43
N ARG A 260 39.25 32.18 -10.50
CA ARG A 260 40.59 31.64 -10.46
C ARG A 260 41.62 32.75 -10.23
N PHE A 261 41.43 33.86 -10.89
CA PHE A 261 42.28 35.05 -10.72
C PHE A 261 42.19 35.60 -9.30
N ILE A 262 40.96 35.84 -8.79
CA ILE A 262 40.75 36.33 -7.40
C ILE A 262 41.37 35.35 -6.38
N ARG A 263 41.27 34.04 -6.59
CA ARG A 263 41.90 33.05 -5.72
C ARG A 263 43.45 33.07 -5.79
N ALA A 264 44.04 33.24 -6.98
CA ALA A 264 45.46 33.39 -7.15
C ALA A 264 46.00 34.65 -6.46
N VAL A 265 45.24 35.77 -6.59
CA VAL A 265 45.58 37.02 -5.89
C VAL A 265 45.52 36.85 -4.37
N LYS A 266 44.43 36.23 -3.83
CA LYS A 266 44.31 35.98 -2.39
C LYS A 266 45.35 35.05 -1.83
N LYS A 267 45.83 34.08 -2.62
CA LYS A 267 46.89 33.13 -2.23
C LYS A 267 48.29 33.65 -2.47
N LYS A 268 48.42 34.86 -3.05
CA LYS A 268 49.71 35.41 -3.48
C LYS A 268 50.47 34.49 -4.44
N ASP A 269 49.76 33.71 -5.26
CA ASP A 269 50.32 32.75 -6.22
C ASP A 269 50.56 33.36 -7.61
N PHE A 270 50.73 34.68 -7.68
CA PHE A 270 51.06 35.38 -8.89
C PHE A 270 52.30 36.24 -8.68
N TYR A 271 53.10 36.44 -9.72
CA TYR A 271 54.24 37.35 -9.76
C TYR A 271 54.11 38.23 -10.97
N ILE A 272 54.76 39.42 -10.91
CA ILE A 272 54.80 40.38 -11.95
C ILE A 272 56.19 40.35 -12.59
N GLU A 273 56.25 40.07 -13.87
CA GLU A 273 57.47 40.20 -14.67
C GLU A 273 57.44 41.54 -15.40
N TYR A 274 58.58 42.24 -15.32
CA TYR A 274 58.77 43.52 -16.04
C TYR A 274 59.64 43.28 -17.25
N GLN A 275 59.09 43.57 -18.45
CA GLN A 275 59.85 43.49 -19.68
C GLN A 275 60.23 44.93 -20.11
N PRO A 276 61.55 45.23 -20.26
CA PRO A 276 61.98 46.54 -20.66
C PRO A 276 61.60 46.81 -22.12
N ILE A 277 61.09 47.98 -22.40
CA ILE A 277 60.86 48.53 -23.74
C ILE A 277 62.03 49.46 -24.01
N VAL A 278 62.85 49.10 -25.00
CA VAL A 278 64.02 49.88 -25.39
C VAL A 278 63.76 50.69 -26.66
N GLN A 279 64.29 51.89 -26.71
CA GLN A 279 64.22 52.71 -27.88
C GLN A 279 65.18 52.14 -28.95
N ALA A 280 64.71 52.00 -30.19
CA ALA A 280 65.47 51.32 -31.24
C ALA A 280 66.74 52.06 -31.68
N SER A 281 66.83 53.37 -31.48
CA SER A 281 67.96 54.20 -31.91
C SER A 281 69.21 54.07 -31.04
N ASP A 282 69.02 54.02 -29.71
CA ASP A 282 70.12 54.11 -28.74
C ASP A 282 70.14 53.00 -27.67
N ARG A 283 69.10 52.11 -27.76
CA ARG A 283 68.93 50.98 -26.84
C ARG A 283 68.70 51.41 -25.37
N VAL A 284 68.31 52.66 -25.15
CA VAL A 284 67.95 53.10 -23.80
C VAL A 284 66.58 52.57 -23.43
N VAL A 285 66.40 52.11 -22.17
CA VAL A 285 65.13 51.66 -21.65
C VAL A 285 64.23 52.88 -21.44
N VAL A 286 63.12 52.96 -22.20
CA VAL A 286 62.17 54.08 -22.15
C VAL A 286 60.90 53.77 -21.35
N ALA A 287 60.62 52.48 -21.14
CA ALA A 287 59.46 52.05 -20.37
C ALA A 287 59.65 50.58 -19.92
N TYR A 288 58.80 50.17 -19.03
CA TYR A 288 58.67 48.75 -18.66
C TYR A 288 57.23 48.31 -18.89
N GLU A 289 57.04 47.18 -19.54
CA GLU A 289 55.79 46.47 -19.65
C GLU A 289 55.68 45.46 -18.49
N ALA A 290 54.57 45.54 -17.73
CA ALA A 290 54.34 44.64 -16.62
C ALA A 290 53.46 43.46 -17.07
N TRP A 291 53.97 42.28 -16.92
CA TRP A 291 53.25 41.04 -17.20
C TRP A 291 52.94 40.33 -15.88
N SER A 292 51.64 39.99 -15.69
CA SER A 292 51.29 39.15 -14.56
C SER A 292 51.22 37.68 -14.98
N ASP A 293 51.98 36.83 -14.38
CA ASP A 293 51.93 35.39 -14.63
C ASP A 293 51.61 34.62 -13.32
N GLY A 294 50.92 33.53 -13.45
CA GLY A 294 50.62 32.64 -12.33
C GLY A 294 51.50 31.41 -12.38
N ARG A 295 52.01 30.98 -11.23
CA ARG A 295 52.88 29.78 -11.10
C ARG A 295 52.29 28.49 -11.68
N THR A 296 51.04 28.46 -12.02
CA THR A 296 50.35 27.26 -12.52
C THR A 296 50.19 27.21 -14.05
N GLY A 297 50.81 28.12 -14.81
CA GLY A 297 50.78 28.09 -16.29
C GLY A 297 49.41 28.29 -16.94
N ILE A 298 48.34 28.51 -16.15
CA ILE A 298 46.97 28.55 -16.63
C ILE A 298 46.54 30.00 -16.98
N LEU A 299 47.32 31.02 -16.54
CA LEU A 299 47.03 32.44 -16.74
C LEU A 299 47.81 33.10 -17.89
N ALA A 300 48.73 32.37 -18.50
CA ALA A 300 49.66 32.89 -19.51
C ALA A 300 49.04 33.43 -20.83
N GLY A 301 47.73 33.54 -20.93
CA GLY A 301 47.08 33.93 -22.18
C GLY A 301 46.18 35.16 -22.10
N TYR A 302 45.88 35.73 -20.94
CA TYR A 302 44.74 36.64 -20.84
C TYR A 302 44.92 38.06 -20.28
N LEU A 303 46.11 38.41 -19.85
CA LEU A 303 46.38 39.81 -19.41
C LEU A 303 47.45 40.47 -20.29
N ARG A 304 47.08 40.74 -21.53
CA ARG A 304 47.80 41.74 -22.30
C ARG A 304 47.29 43.13 -21.90
N SER A 305 48.28 43.96 -21.51
CA SER A 305 48.24 45.41 -21.39
C SER A 305 47.68 46.02 -20.10
N CYS A 306 48.55 46.34 -19.17
CA CYS A 306 48.53 47.69 -18.57
C CYS A 306 49.89 48.31 -18.91
N LEU A 307 49.91 49.19 -19.89
CA LEU A 307 51.03 50.08 -20.17
C LEU A 307 51.12 51.10 -19.03
N LEU A 308 52.08 50.91 -18.11
CA LEU A 308 52.50 51.95 -17.23
C LEU A 308 53.73 52.57 -17.87
N ALA A 309 53.50 53.64 -18.64
CA ALA A 309 54.60 54.54 -19.01
C ALA A 309 55.01 55.30 -17.77
N TRP A 310 56.17 55.03 -17.22
CA TRP A 310 56.78 55.87 -16.21
C TRP A 310 57.74 56.80 -16.94
N PRO A 311 57.62 58.17 -16.81
CA PRO A 311 58.56 59.07 -17.37
C PRO A 311 59.91 58.89 -16.68
N ALA A 312 60.95 58.65 -17.45
CA ALA A 312 62.33 58.69 -16.96
C ALA A 312 62.62 60.16 -16.54
N GLY A 313 62.83 60.38 -15.23
CA GLY A 313 63.32 61.61 -14.66
C GLY A 313 64.83 61.58 -14.55
#